data_3e49c757ae2348b219b0e2afa8e4a1c0
#
_entry.id   3e49c757ae2348b219b0e2afa8e4a1c0
#
_cell.length_a   1.000
_cell.length_b   1.000
_cell.length_c   1.000
_cell.angle_alpha   90.00
_cell.angle_beta   90.00
_cell.angle_gamma   90.00
#
_symmetry.space_group_name_H-M   'P 1'
#
loop_
_entity.id
_entity.type
_entity.pdbx_description
1 polymer ?
#
loop_
_entity_poly.entity_id
_entity_poly.type
_entity_poly.pdbx_seq_one_letter_code
_entity_poly.pdbx_strand_id
1 'polypeptide(L)'
;NANARRHELATLEHLLLALLDEPEARKVMLACSVNIEALRETLVAFIDDDLSTLETDVEGSEAVPTAAFQRVIQRAAIHVQSSGRTEVTGANVLVAIFAERESNAAYFLQEQDMTRYDAVNFIAHGVAKDPSYGESRPVTGATDTEEETRAGSQSGTEGGDAKDSALAKYCVDLNAKSLKGDIDP
;
A
#
# COMPACT_ATOMS: atom_id res chain seq x y z
N ASN A 1 -2.60 5.02 23.90
CA ASN A 1 -1.83 3.79 24.21
C ASN A 1 -0.61 4.08 25.10
N ALA A 2 0.34 4.97 24.72
CA ALA A 2 1.50 5.29 25.57
C ALA A 2 1.09 5.84 26.94
N ASN A 3 0.19 6.84 26.98
CA ASN A 3 -0.32 7.41 28.25
C ASN A 3 -1.04 6.37 29.11
N ALA A 4 -1.77 5.43 28.52
CA ALA A 4 -2.45 4.36 29.25
C ALA A 4 -1.48 3.39 29.93
N ARG A 5 -0.27 3.24 29.39
CA ARG A 5 0.83 2.43 29.93
C ARG A 5 1.83 3.24 30.78
N ARG A 6 1.55 4.52 31.01
CA ARG A 6 2.43 5.45 31.72
C ARG A 6 3.83 5.56 31.12
N HIS A 7 3.97 5.36 29.79
CA HIS A 7 5.24 5.56 29.14
C HIS A 7 5.52 7.05 28.97
N GLU A 8 6.74 7.46 29.27
CA GLU A 8 7.22 8.83 29.11
C GLU A 8 7.34 9.21 27.63
N LEU A 9 7.63 8.24 26.77
CA LEU A 9 7.84 8.43 25.35
C LEU A 9 6.78 7.69 24.50
N ALA A 10 6.23 8.39 23.50
CA ALA A 10 5.44 7.79 22.45
C ALA A 10 6.35 7.41 21.28
N THR A 11 6.56 6.10 21.07
CA THR A 11 7.42 5.54 20.03
C THR A 11 6.64 5.16 18.77
N LEU A 12 7.32 4.69 17.72
CA LEU A 12 6.69 4.23 16.49
C LEU A 12 5.87 2.96 16.67
N GLU A 13 6.22 2.12 17.65
CA GLU A 13 5.47 0.92 17.99
C GLU A 13 4.10 1.28 18.59
N HIS A 14 4.04 2.31 19.43
CA HIS A 14 2.76 2.87 19.91
C HIS A 14 1.92 3.46 18.77
N LEU A 15 2.57 4.11 17.80
CA LEU A 15 1.91 4.64 16.61
C LEU A 15 1.34 3.52 15.75
N LEU A 16 2.14 2.49 15.49
CA LEU A 16 1.71 1.33 14.69
C LEU A 16 0.55 0.59 15.38
N LEU A 17 0.62 0.40 16.69
CA LEU A 17 -0.47 -0.19 17.47
C LEU A 17 -1.78 0.62 17.35
N ALA A 18 -1.70 1.95 17.30
CA ALA A 18 -2.87 2.80 17.06
C ALA A 18 -3.39 2.69 15.62
N LEU A 19 -2.50 2.53 14.64
CA LEU A 19 -2.87 2.37 13.23
C LEU A 19 -3.57 1.04 12.94
N LEU A 20 -3.44 0.01 13.79
CA LEU A 20 -4.21 -1.24 13.65
C LEU A 20 -5.72 -1.01 13.81
N ASP A 21 -6.11 0.03 14.55
CA ASP A 21 -7.51 0.38 14.79
C ASP A 21 -8.00 1.51 13.87
N GLU A 22 -7.09 2.14 13.12
CA GLU A 22 -7.44 3.21 12.19
C GLU A 22 -7.93 2.61 10.85
N PRO A 23 -9.13 3.00 10.36
CA PRO A 23 -9.80 2.32 9.25
C PRO A 23 -8.99 2.26 7.95
N GLU A 24 -8.35 3.36 7.53
CA GLU A 24 -7.61 3.42 6.27
C GLU A 24 -6.29 2.64 6.35
N ALA A 25 -5.55 2.74 7.46
CA ALA A 25 -4.35 1.95 7.67
C ALA A 25 -4.66 0.45 7.76
N ARG A 26 -5.72 0.09 8.52
CA ARG A 26 -6.19 -1.28 8.64
C ARG A 26 -6.57 -1.88 7.28
N LYS A 27 -7.27 -1.12 6.45
CA LYS A 27 -7.63 -1.54 5.09
C LYS A 27 -6.40 -1.84 4.23
N VAL A 28 -5.38 -0.97 4.28
CA VAL A 28 -4.10 -1.19 3.57
C VAL A 28 -3.39 -2.44 4.08
N MET A 29 -3.29 -2.62 5.41
CA MET A 29 -2.64 -3.80 6.00
C MET A 29 -3.32 -5.10 5.59
N LEU A 30 -4.65 -5.16 5.63
CA LEU A 30 -5.42 -6.33 5.19
C LEU A 30 -5.21 -6.61 3.70
N ALA A 31 -5.22 -5.58 2.86
CA ALA A 31 -4.95 -5.72 1.42
C ALA A 31 -3.53 -6.23 1.11
N CYS A 32 -2.58 -6.00 2.04
CA CYS A 32 -1.23 -6.52 1.98
C CYS A 32 -1.06 -7.87 2.70
N SER A 33 -2.16 -8.55 3.05
CA SER A 33 -2.19 -9.87 3.71
C SER A 33 -1.59 -9.90 5.13
N VAL A 34 -1.57 -8.75 5.81
CA VAL A 34 -1.09 -8.65 7.20
C VAL A 34 -2.08 -9.32 8.15
N ASN A 35 -1.60 -10.19 9.01
CA ASN A 35 -2.38 -10.72 10.11
C ASN A 35 -2.43 -9.70 11.26
N ILE A 36 -3.53 -8.95 11.32
CA ILE A 36 -3.72 -7.85 12.29
C ILE A 36 -3.63 -8.33 13.73
N GLU A 37 -4.19 -9.50 14.05
CA GLU A 37 -4.19 -10.02 15.43
C GLU A 37 -2.79 -10.47 15.84
N ALA A 38 -2.07 -11.20 15.00
CA ALA A 38 -0.69 -11.60 15.27
C ALA A 38 0.23 -10.37 15.41
N LEU A 39 0.09 -9.37 14.54
CA LEU A 39 0.85 -8.13 14.64
C LEU A 39 0.54 -7.35 15.93
N ARG A 40 -0.73 -7.35 16.34
CA ARG A 40 -1.15 -6.73 17.61
C ARG A 40 -0.51 -7.42 18.81
N GLU A 41 -0.55 -8.75 18.85
CA GLU A 41 0.08 -9.53 19.94
C GLU A 41 1.57 -9.26 20.03
N THR A 42 2.27 -9.27 18.89
CA THR A 42 3.71 -8.96 18.83
C THR A 42 4.01 -7.55 19.34
N LEU A 43 3.23 -6.54 18.87
CA LEU A 43 3.42 -5.16 19.31
C LEU A 43 3.14 -4.96 20.80
N VAL A 44 2.09 -5.59 21.32
CA VAL A 44 1.75 -5.49 22.76
C VAL A 44 2.84 -6.12 23.60
N ALA A 45 3.30 -7.33 23.24
CA ALA A 45 4.39 -8.00 23.94
C ALA A 45 5.67 -7.15 23.92
N PHE A 46 6.04 -6.60 22.76
CA PHE A 46 7.23 -5.74 22.64
C PHE A 46 7.11 -4.46 23.47
N ILE A 47 5.94 -3.81 23.48
CA ILE A 47 5.72 -2.58 24.24
C ILE A 47 5.76 -2.86 25.76
N ASP A 48 5.20 -3.97 26.19
CA ASP A 48 5.11 -4.32 27.62
C ASP A 48 6.44 -4.87 28.16
N ASP A 49 7.23 -5.57 27.33
CA ASP A 49 8.51 -6.17 27.75
C ASP A 49 9.71 -5.25 27.47
N ASP A 50 9.93 -4.86 26.22
CA ASP A 50 11.13 -4.14 25.79
C ASP A 50 11.05 -2.63 26.08
N LEU A 51 9.85 -2.03 26.09
CA LEU A 51 9.66 -0.63 26.40
C LEU A 51 9.26 -0.36 27.87
N SER A 52 9.27 -1.37 28.72
CA SER A 52 8.99 -1.23 30.15
C SER A 52 9.89 -0.20 30.87
N THR A 53 11.12 0.00 30.37
CA THR A 53 12.05 1.03 30.89
C THR A 53 11.59 2.47 30.62
N LEU A 54 10.58 2.68 29.75
CA LEU A 54 10.00 3.99 29.48
C LEU A 54 8.84 4.33 30.43
N GLU A 55 8.50 3.45 31.36
CA GLU A 55 7.47 3.73 32.37
C GLU A 55 7.92 4.83 33.30
N THR A 56 7.00 5.74 33.64
CA THR A 56 7.23 6.82 34.58
C THR A 56 6.27 6.71 35.77
N ASP A 57 6.81 7.00 36.96
CA ASP A 57 6.03 7.05 38.20
C ASP A 57 5.28 8.38 38.41
N VAL A 58 5.47 9.35 37.48
CA VAL A 58 4.85 10.67 37.56
C VAL A 58 3.40 10.59 37.06
N GLU A 59 2.46 10.70 38.02
CA GLU A 59 1.03 10.76 37.69
C GLU A 59 0.70 12.01 36.84
N GLY A 60 0.01 11.79 35.73
CA GLY A 60 -0.41 12.88 34.85
C GLY A 60 0.63 13.34 33.82
N SER A 61 1.77 12.65 33.71
CA SER A 61 2.73 12.91 32.63
C SER A 61 2.14 12.47 31.28
N GLU A 62 2.13 13.38 30.30
CA GLU A 62 1.78 13.03 28.92
C GLU A 62 3.00 12.50 28.20
N ALA A 63 2.83 11.39 27.45
CA ALA A 63 3.91 10.81 26.65
C ALA A 63 4.38 11.78 25.56
N VAL A 64 5.69 12.01 25.51
CA VAL A 64 6.31 12.90 24.52
C VAL A 64 6.65 12.10 23.26
N PRO A 65 6.25 12.56 22.06
CA PRO A 65 6.61 11.88 20.81
C PRO A 65 8.12 11.85 20.61
N THR A 66 8.67 10.68 20.30
CA THR A 66 10.08 10.54 19.92
C THR A 66 10.40 11.29 18.62
N ALA A 67 11.68 11.58 18.38
CA ALA A 67 12.12 12.23 17.14
C ALA A 67 11.72 11.40 15.89
N ALA A 68 11.77 10.06 15.98
CA ALA A 68 11.34 9.18 14.90
C ALA A 68 9.82 9.30 14.63
N PHE A 69 9.01 9.35 15.69
CA PHE A 69 7.58 9.59 15.59
C PHE A 69 7.28 10.92 14.89
N GLN A 70 7.93 12.00 15.31
CA GLN A 70 7.74 13.32 14.70
C GLN A 70 8.15 13.33 13.21
N ARG A 71 9.28 12.69 12.84
CA ARG A 71 9.71 12.58 11.44
C ARG A 71 8.71 11.84 10.57
N VAL A 72 8.11 10.74 11.09
CA VAL A 72 7.10 9.98 10.35
C VAL A 72 5.87 10.84 10.07
N ILE A 73 5.36 11.56 11.08
CA ILE A 73 4.19 12.45 10.89
C ILE A 73 4.50 13.58 9.91
N GLN A 74 5.67 14.24 10.05
CA GLN A 74 6.10 15.29 9.13
C GLN A 74 6.22 14.79 7.69
N ARG A 75 6.81 13.59 7.50
CA ARG A 75 6.96 12.96 6.18
C ARG A 75 5.60 12.65 5.56
N ALA A 76 4.67 12.11 6.33
CA ALA A 76 3.31 11.85 5.87
C ALA A 76 2.62 13.15 5.42
N ALA A 77 2.73 14.23 6.20
CA ALA A 77 2.18 15.53 5.88
C ALA A 77 2.78 16.13 4.59
N ILE A 78 4.11 16.12 4.46
CA ILE A 78 4.81 16.61 3.26
C ILE A 78 4.38 15.80 2.02
N HIS A 79 4.28 14.48 2.14
CA HIS A 79 3.86 13.61 1.03
C HIS A 79 2.44 13.93 0.57
N VAL A 80 1.52 14.13 1.50
CA VAL A 80 0.13 14.50 1.21
C VAL A 80 0.05 15.86 0.52
N GLN A 81 0.75 16.86 1.04
CA GLN A 81 0.82 18.21 0.44
C GLN A 81 1.41 18.18 -0.98
N SER A 82 2.50 17.42 -1.20
CA SER A 82 3.13 17.30 -2.51
C SER A 82 2.25 16.59 -3.55
N SER A 83 1.32 15.74 -3.10
CA SER A 83 0.35 15.06 -3.95
C SER A 83 -0.95 15.86 -4.18
N GLY A 84 -1.02 17.11 -3.70
CA GLY A 84 -2.17 17.99 -3.86
C GLY A 84 -3.39 17.59 -2.99
N ARG A 85 -3.20 16.73 -2.02
CA ARG A 85 -4.22 16.35 -1.04
C ARG A 85 -4.11 17.24 0.20
N THR A 86 -5.22 17.39 0.93
CA THR A 86 -5.29 18.27 2.12
C THR A 86 -5.38 17.49 3.42
N GLU A 87 -5.69 16.19 3.36
CA GLU A 87 -5.92 15.36 4.54
C GLU A 87 -4.89 14.25 4.64
N VAL A 88 -4.28 14.13 5.82
CA VAL A 88 -3.35 13.04 6.16
C VAL A 88 -4.15 11.91 6.76
N THR A 89 -4.18 10.75 6.10
CA THR A 89 -4.85 9.54 6.59
C THR A 89 -3.86 8.61 7.28
N GLY A 90 -4.37 7.63 8.05
CA GLY A 90 -3.55 6.59 8.65
C GLY A 90 -2.76 5.78 7.61
N ALA A 91 -3.30 5.61 6.41
CA ALA A 91 -2.60 4.97 5.30
C ALA A 91 -1.31 5.72 4.89
N ASN A 92 -1.35 7.06 4.89
CA ASN A 92 -0.15 7.88 4.59
C ASN A 92 0.91 7.75 5.70
N VAL A 93 0.46 7.72 6.96
CA VAL A 93 1.35 7.53 8.12
C VAL A 93 1.97 6.14 8.09
N LEU A 94 1.20 5.10 7.78
CA LEU A 94 1.68 3.72 7.65
C LEU A 94 2.79 3.61 6.60
N VAL A 95 2.62 4.21 5.42
CA VAL A 95 3.67 4.25 4.38
C VAL A 95 4.92 5.00 4.86
N ALA A 96 4.73 6.07 5.66
CA ALA A 96 5.85 6.85 6.18
C ALA A 96 6.69 6.08 7.23
N ILE A 97 6.10 5.12 7.97
CA ILE A 97 6.83 4.25 8.92
C ILE A 97 7.94 3.46 8.20
N PHE A 98 7.70 2.96 6.99
CA PHE A 98 8.72 2.23 6.22
C PHE A 98 9.97 3.03 5.87
N ALA A 99 9.94 4.35 6.02
CA ALA A 99 11.12 5.18 5.82
C ALA A 99 12.09 5.15 7.03
N GLU A 100 11.61 4.78 8.20
CA GLU A 100 12.41 4.55 9.40
C GLU A 100 12.85 3.07 9.47
N ARG A 101 13.75 2.67 8.58
CA ARG A 101 14.14 1.27 8.32
C ARG A 101 14.71 0.54 9.53
N GLU A 102 15.28 1.28 10.47
CA GLU A 102 15.90 0.75 11.69
C GLU A 102 14.90 0.66 12.87
N SER A 103 13.63 1.01 12.64
CA SER A 103 12.60 0.92 13.68
C SER A 103 12.02 -0.49 13.79
N ASN A 104 11.71 -0.91 15.02
CA ASN A 104 11.02 -2.18 15.25
C ASN A 104 9.62 -2.18 14.58
N ALA A 105 8.95 -1.03 14.52
CA ALA A 105 7.66 -0.91 13.83
C ALA A 105 7.76 -1.29 12.33
N ALA A 106 8.81 -0.83 11.63
CA ALA A 106 9.04 -1.20 10.24
C ALA A 106 9.43 -2.68 10.11
N TYR A 107 10.21 -3.19 11.04
CA TYR A 107 10.60 -4.60 11.11
C TYR A 107 9.38 -5.53 11.28
N PHE A 108 8.47 -5.24 12.20
CA PHE A 108 7.27 -6.05 12.42
C PHE A 108 6.33 -6.07 11.21
N LEU A 109 6.22 -4.96 10.46
CA LEU A 109 5.48 -4.95 9.21
C LEU A 109 6.14 -5.85 8.15
N GLN A 110 7.47 -5.85 8.08
CA GLN A 110 8.22 -6.71 7.15
C GLN A 110 8.15 -8.18 7.54
N GLU A 111 8.12 -8.52 8.82
CA GLU A 111 7.86 -9.89 9.30
C GLU A 111 6.49 -10.42 8.86
N GLN A 112 5.50 -9.54 8.71
CA GLN A 112 4.20 -9.84 8.12
C GLN A 112 4.23 -9.85 6.58
N ASP A 113 5.43 -9.88 5.99
CA ASP A 113 5.64 -9.87 4.53
C ASP A 113 5.03 -8.65 3.82
N MET A 114 4.81 -7.55 4.56
CA MET A 114 4.32 -6.29 4.02
C MET A 114 5.50 -5.40 3.61
N THR A 115 5.48 -4.94 2.36
CA THR A 115 6.47 -3.98 1.86
C THR A 115 5.87 -2.59 1.65
N ARG A 116 6.75 -1.57 1.63
CA ARG A 116 6.33 -0.22 1.27
C ARG A 116 5.70 -0.17 -0.13
N TYR A 117 6.22 -0.98 -1.06
CA TYR A 117 5.71 -1.05 -2.43
C TYR A 117 4.25 -1.55 -2.45
N ASP A 118 3.95 -2.63 -1.72
CA ASP A 118 2.60 -3.20 -1.64
C ASP A 118 1.60 -2.16 -1.11
N ALA A 119 1.98 -1.46 -0.03
CA ALA A 119 1.15 -0.41 0.55
C ALA A 119 0.88 0.73 -0.43
N VAL A 120 1.92 1.24 -1.10
CA VAL A 120 1.79 2.33 -2.08
C VAL A 120 0.96 1.89 -3.29
N ASN A 121 1.18 0.66 -3.78
CA ASN A 121 0.45 0.10 -4.91
C ASN A 121 -1.05 -0.01 -4.62
N PHE A 122 -1.40 -0.48 -3.43
CA PHE A 122 -2.79 -0.53 -3.00
C PHE A 122 -3.42 0.87 -2.87
N ILE A 123 -2.72 1.82 -2.24
CA ILE A 123 -3.23 3.20 -2.04
C ILE A 123 -3.40 3.93 -3.38
N ALA A 124 -2.48 3.73 -4.33
CA ALA A 124 -2.49 4.43 -5.61
C ALA A 124 -3.41 3.79 -6.65
N HIS A 125 -3.45 2.46 -6.68
CA HIS A 125 -4.09 1.70 -7.77
C HIS A 125 -5.19 0.75 -7.30
N GLY A 126 -5.36 0.55 -5.98
CA GLY A 126 -6.32 -0.40 -5.42
C GLY A 126 -5.90 -1.87 -5.62
N VAL A 127 -4.65 -2.12 -6.03
CA VAL A 127 -4.15 -3.49 -6.26
C VAL A 127 -3.70 -4.09 -4.94
N ALA A 128 -4.46 -5.06 -4.46
CA ALA A 128 -4.13 -5.82 -3.26
C ALA A 128 -3.05 -6.87 -3.55
N LYS A 129 -2.25 -7.22 -2.54
CA LYS A 129 -1.30 -8.32 -2.61
C LYS A 129 -2.02 -9.66 -2.68
N ASP A 130 -3.12 -9.80 -1.95
CA ASP A 130 -4.02 -10.94 -2.04
C ASP A 130 -5.15 -10.63 -3.05
N PRO A 131 -5.25 -11.39 -4.16
CA PRO A 131 -6.29 -11.18 -5.17
C PRO A 131 -7.71 -11.34 -4.62
N SER A 132 -7.88 -12.07 -3.52
CA SER A 132 -9.19 -12.28 -2.88
C SER A 132 -9.69 -11.04 -2.13
N TYR A 133 -8.82 -10.10 -1.79
CA TYR A 133 -9.15 -8.87 -1.07
C TYR A 133 -9.41 -7.67 -2.00
N GLY A 134 -9.06 -7.78 -3.28
CA GLY A 134 -9.25 -6.70 -4.26
C GLY A 134 -10.71 -6.63 -4.71
N GLU A 135 -11.40 -5.52 -4.48
CA GLU A 135 -12.49 -5.15 -5.37
C GLU A 135 -11.90 -5.04 -6.78
N SER A 136 -12.41 -5.86 -7.71
CA SER A 136 -12.07 -5.77 -9.12
C SER A 136 -12.47 -4.38 -9.62
N ARG A 137 -11.59 -3.40 -9.47
CA ARG A 137 -11.76 -2.13 -10.16
C ARG A 137 -11.36 -2.39 -11.60
N PRO A 138 -12.29 -2.28 -12.57
CA PRO A 138 -11.91 -2.39 -13.96
C PRO A 138 -10.84 -1.35 -14.26
N VAL A 139 -9.74 -1.78 -14.85
CA VAL A 139 -8.68 -0.90 -15.32
C VAL A 139 -9.35 0.09 -16.29
N THR A 140 -9.45 1.35 -15.86
CA THR A 140 -10.04 2.41 -16.69
C THR A 140 -9.07 2.67 -17.83
N GLY A 141 -9.32 2.02 -18.96
CA GLY A 141 -8.47 2.08 -20.16
C GLY A 141 -8.92 1.14 -21.25
N ALA A 142 -9.84 0.21 -20.95
CA ALA A 142 -10.51 -0.60 -21.95
C ALA A 142 -11.96 -0.11 -22.07
N THR A 143 -12.23 0.75 -23.01
CA THR A 143 -13.57 1.02 -23.50
C THR A 143 -13.99 -0.19 -24.32
N ASP A 144 -14.57 -1.18 -23.67
CA ASP A 144 -15.35 -2.19 -24.36
C ASP A 144 -16.78 -1.71 -24.45
N THR A 145 -17.14 -1.36 -25.68
CA THR A 145 -18.50 -1.18 -26.12
C THR A 145 -19.13 -2.58 -26.16
N GLU A 146 -19.84 -2.96 -25.12
CA GLU A 146 -20.74 -4.10 -25.20
C GLU A 146 -22.08 -3.64 -25.76
N GLU A 147 -22.29 -3.93 -27.04
CA GLU A 147 -23.63 -4.05 -27.59
C GLU A 147 -24.04 -5.52 -27.64
N GLU A 148 -25.16 -5.76 -26.96
CA GLU A 148 -25.89 -7.01 -26.94
C GLU A 148 -26.12 -7.59 -28.35
N THR A 149 -25.94 -8.90 -28.55
CA THR A 149 -26.96 -9.66 -29.27
C THR A 149 -26.87 -11.17 -28.96
N ARG A 150 -28.06 -11.72 -28.79
CA ARG A 150 -28.41 -13.10 -28.52
C ARG A 150 -28.12 -14.03 -29.70
N ALA A 151 -27.80 -15.23 -29.34
CA ALA A 151 -28.19 -16.52 -29.92
C ALA A 151 -27.74 -16.88 -31.34
N GLY A 152 -27.14 -18.06 -31.45
CA GLY A 152 -27.22 -18.88 -32.68
C GLY A 152 -25.96 -19.62 -33.07
N SER A 153 -26.00 -20.90 -32.87
CA SER A 153 -25.17 -22.00 -33.39
C SER A 153 -24.42 -21.82 -34.70
N GLN A 154 -23.32 -22.58 -34.72
CA GLN A 154 -22.75 -23.35 -35.84
C GLN A 154 -21.58 -22.80 -36.61
N SER A 155 -20.50 -23.54 -36.43
CA SER A 155 -19.52 -24.07 -37.41
C SER A 155 -19.01 -23.19 -38.55
N GLY A 156 -17.69 -23.16 -38.67
CA GLY A 156 -17.07 -23.12 -39.99
C GLY A 156 -15.95 -22.10 -40.15
N THR A 157 -14.73 -22.60 -40.13
CA THR A 157 -13.62 -22.30 -41.06
C THR A 157 -13.25 -20.85 -41.43
N GLU A 158 -11.97 -20.57 -41.14
CA GLU A 158 -11.00 -19.82 -41.98
C GLU A 158 -11.20 -18.33 -42.30
N GLY A 159 -10.16 -17.61 -41.93
CA GLY A 159 -9.56 -16.57 -42.76
C GLY A 159 -10.12 -15.16 -42.60
N GLY A 160 -9.30 -14.27 -42.08
CA GLY A 160 -9.52 -12.88 -42.42
C GLY A 160 -9.29 -11.85 -41.35
N ASP A 161 -8.27 -11.08 -41.56
CA ASP A 161 -8.02 -9.71 -41.09
C ASP A 161 -7.71 -9.43 -39.61
N ALA A 162 -6.44 -9.64 -39.30
CA ALA A 162 -5.74 -9.02 -38.18
C ALA A 162 -5.42 -7.52 -38.46
N LYS A 163 -6.43 -6.69 -38.73
CA LYS A 163 -6.16 -5.28 -39.07
C LYS A 163 -6.71 -4.22 -38.15
N ASP A 164 -7.39 -4.58 -37.04
CA ASP A 164 -7.95 -3.59 -36.12
C ASP A 164 -7.64 -3.83 -34.63
N SER A 165 -6.51 -4.45 -34.33
CA SER A 165 -6.02 -4.50 -32.94
C SER A 165 -5.46 -3.14 -32.55
N ALA A 166 -5.85 -2.62 -31.37
CA ALA A 166 -5.31 -1.38 -30.80
C ALA A 166 -3.77 -1.42 -30.75
N LEU A 167 -3.17 -2.60 -30.58
CA LEU A 167 -1.72 -2.84 -30.65
C LEU A 167 -1.15 -2.50 -32.05
N ALA A 168 -1.81 -2.87 -33.12
CA ALA A 168 -1.36 -2.55 -34.48
C ALA A 168 -1.43 -1.05 -34.77
N LYS A 169 -2.29 -0.31 -34.06
CA LYS A 169 -2.50 1.13 -34.25
C LYS A 169 -1.49 1.99 -33.52
N TYR A 170 -0.95 1.49 -32.39
CA TYR A 170 -0.06 2.25 -31.53
C TYR A 170 1.34 1.66 -31.31
N CYS A 171 1.55 0.39 -31.68
CA CYS A 171 2.85 -0.25 -31.59
C CYS A 171 3.48 -0.39 -32.98
N VAL A 172 4.69 0.12 -33.13
CA VAL A 172 5.51 -0.08 -34.31
C VAL A 172 6.27 -1.39 -34.17
N ASP A 173 6.06 -2.34 -35.05
CA ASP A 173 6.85 -3.57 -35.11
C ASP A 173 8.28 -3.25 -35.59
N LEU A 174 9.19 -3.12 -34.64
CA LEU A 174 10.60 -2.83 -34.89
C LEU A 174 11.30 -3.95 -35.66
N ASN A 175 10.85 -5.20 -35.49
CA ASN A 175 11.40 -6.33 -36.22
C ASN A 175 11.03 -6.27 -37.70
N ALA A 176 9.78 -5.89 -38.02
CA ALA A 176 9.34 -5.69 -39.38
C ALA A 176 10.02 -4.50 -40.07
N LYS A 177 10.33 -3.42 -39.30
CA LYS A 177 11.12 -2.28 -39.80
C LYS A 177 12.58 -2.62 -40.02
N SER A 178 13.19 -3.43 -39.14
CA SER A 178 14.56 -3.89 -39.26
C SER A 178 14.75 -4.74 -40.53
N LEU A 179 13.80 -5.62 -40.82
CA LEU A 179 13.81 -6.46 -42.06
C LEU A 179 13.62 -5.67 -43.33
N LYS A 180 13.04 -4.49 -43.28
CA LYS A 180 12.86 -3.57 -44.43
C LYS A 180 13.99 -2.57 -44.62
N GLY A 181 14.98 -2.56 -43.69
CA GLY A 181 16.11 -1.65 -43.79
C GLY A 181 15.79 -0.19 -43.43
N ASP A 182 14.63 0.08 -42.80
CA ASP A 182 14.18 1.42 -42.44
C ASP A 182 14.62 1.89 -41.05
N ILE A 183 15.66 1.25 -40.47
CA ILE A 183 16.28 1.67 -39.23
C ILE A 183 17.71 2.10 -39.56
N ASP A 184 17.96 3.41 -39.45
CA ASP A 184 19.30 3.96 -39.52
C ASP A 184 20.11 3.50 -38.30
N PRO A 185 21.43 3.18 -38.49
CA PRO A 185 22.30 2.70 -37.41
C PRO A 185 22.60 3.76 -36.35
#